data_fe5128158dce0312b76a75810dc43979
#
_entry.id   fe5128158dce0312b76a75810dc43979
#
_cell.length_a   1.000
_cell.length_b   1.000
_cell.length_c   1.000
_cell.angle_alpha   90.00
_cell.angle_beta   90.00
_cell.angle_gamma   90.00
#
_symmetry.space_group_name_H-M   'P 1'
#
loop_
_entity.id
_entity.type
_entity.pdbx_description
1 polymer ?
#
loop_
_entity_poly.entity_id
_entity_poly.type
_entity_poly.pdbx_seq_one_letter_code
_entity_poly.pdbx_strand_id
1 'polypeptide(L)'
;MISEKDEIVLFENGELALEVNVSPQLETVWLSSNQMALLYGRDEKTIRKHVNKIFADGELDRESNTQKMRVAGVTQPVAFYNLDVIISVGYRVNSKQGIAFRKWANSILK
;
A
#
# COMPACT_ATOMS: atom_id res chain seq x y z
N MET A 1 -6.49 -10.49 6.95
CA MET A 1 -7.69 -10.93 6.26
C MET A 1 -8.65 -9.77 6.04
N ILE A 2 -9.21 -9.66 4.85
CA ILE A 2 -10.15 -8.59 4.54
C ILE A 2 -11.47 -8.87 5.25
N SER A 3 -12.00 -7.87 5.97
CA SER A 3 -13.28 -8.02 6.65
C SER A 3 -14.43 -7.89 5.64
N GLU A 4 -15.64 -8.26 6.05
CA GLU A 4 -16.80 -8.15 5.16
C GLU A 4 -17.08 -6.71 4.74
N LYS A 5 -16.59 -5.73 5.49
CA LYS A 5 -16.82 -4.30 5.19
C LYS A 5 -15.68 -3.67 4.41
N ASP A 6 -14.62 -4.42 4.16
CA ASP A 6 -13.55 -3.96 3.31
C ASP A 6 -14.01 -4.06 1.86
N GLU A 7 -13.48 -3.17 1.02
CA GLU A 7 -13.87 -3.14 -0.37
C GLU A 7 -12.66 -2.82 -1.24
N ILE A 8 -12.80 -3.10 -2.53
CA ILE A 8 -11.77 -2.80 -3.51
C ILE A 8 -12.23 -1.59 -4.28
N VAL A 9 -11.39 -0.54 -4.30
CA VAL A 9 -11.69 0.71 -4.97
C VAL A 9 -10.57 1.02 -5.95
N LEU A 10 -10.94 1.44 -7.15
CA LEU A 10 -9.96 1.71 -8.19
C LEU A 10 -9.34 3.09 -8.00
N PHE A 11 -8.01 3.13 -7.94
CA PHE A 11 -7.25 4.37 -7.99
C PHE A 11 -6.71 4.55 -9.41
N GLU A 12 -7.03 5.66 -10.03
CA GLU A 12 -6.56 5.97 -11.38
C GLU A 12 -5.81 7.29 -11.38
N ASN A 13 -4.67 7.30 -12.06
CA ASN A 13 -3.87 8.50 -12.22
C ASN A 13 -3.08 8.39 -13.51
N GLY A 14 -3.52 9.11 -14.55
CA GLY A 14 -2.97 8.97 -15.87
C GLY A 14 -3.24 7.58 -16.41
N GLU A 15 -2.20 6.88 -16.85
CA GLU A 15 -2.33 5.52 -17.36
C GLU A 15 -2.28 4.47 -16.26
N LEU A 16 -1.98 4.89 -15.03
CA LEU A 16 -1.91 3.97 -13.91
C LEU A 16 -3.31 3.69 -13.38
N ALA A 17 -3.61 2.41 -13.17
CA ALA A 17 -4.84 1.97 -12.52
C ALA A 17 -4.50 0.87 -11.54
N LEU A 18 -4.90 1.05 -10.28
CA LEU A 18 -4.64 0.08 -9.21
C LEU A 18 -5.93 -0.27 -8.51
N GLU A 19 -6.14 -1.56 -8.26
CA GLU A 19 -7.21 -2.02 -7.40
C GLU A 19 -6.71 -1.99 -5.97
N VAL A 20 -7.27 -1.09 -5.17
CA VAL A 20 -6.79 -0.85 -3.81
C VAL A 20 -7.77 -1.44 -2.81
N ASN A 21 -7.24 -2.22 -1.87
CA ASN A 21 -8.04 -2.73 -0.76
C ASN A 21 -8.24 -1.61 0.25
N VAL A 22 -9.50 -1.33 0.58
CA VAL A 22 -9.86 -0.24 1.50
C VAL A 22 -10.53 -0.82 2.72
N SER A 23 -10.04 -0.43 3.89
CA SER A 23 -10.62 -0.82 5.18
C SER A 23 -11.16 0.43 5.87
N PRO A 24 -12.43 0.80 5.59
CA PRO A 24 -12.97 2.04 6.16
C PRO A 24 -12.97 2.07 7.68
N GLN A 25 -13.22 0.92 8.31
CA GLN A 25 -13.26 0.85 9.78
C GLN A 25 -11.91 1.10 10.41
N LEU A 26 -10.82 0.73 9.71
CA LEU A 26 -9.47 0.98 10.18
C LEU A 26 -8.93 2.31 9.64
N GLU A 27 -9.73 3.00 8.85
CA GLU A 27 -9.39 4.28 8.23
C GLU A 27 -8.08 4.20 7.46
N THR A 28 -7.90 3.13 6.69
CA THR A 28 -6.68 2.93 5.91
C THR A 28 -6.95 2.20 4.60
N VAL A 29 -5.94 2.19 3.76
CA VAL A 29 -5.91 1.43 2.51
C VAL A 29 -4.67 0.54 2.53
N TRP A 30 -4.64 -0.48 1.67
CA TRP A 30 -3.59 -1.49 1.66
C TRP A 30 -3.06 -1.70 0.25
N LEU A 31 -1.75 -1.70 0.10
CA LEU A 31 -1.08 -2.07 -1.15
C LEU A 31 0.00 -3.11 -0.87
N SER A 32 0.20 -4.03 -1.81
CA SER A 32 1.33 -4.93 -1.78
C SER A 32 2.58 -4.22 -2.30
N SER A 33 3.75 -4.84 -2.14
CA SER A 33 4.98 -4.28 -2.68
C SER A 33 4.94 -4.20 -4.21
N ASN A 34 4.29 -5.17 -4.87
CA ASN A 34 4.12 -5.11 -6.32
C ASN A 34 3.28 -3.91 -6.74
N GLN A 35 2.21 -3.64 -6.00
CA GLN A 35 1.36 -2.49 -6.30
C GLN A 35 2.10 -1.17 -6.06
N MET A 36 2.90 -1.09 -4.99
CA MET A 36 3.70 0.10 -4.73
C MET A 36 4.75 0.30 -5.81
N ALA A 37 5.31 -0.79 -6.35
CA ALA A 37 6.25 -0.69 -7.46
C ALA A 37 5.60 -0.03 -8.67
N LEU A 38 4.36 -0.42 -8.97
CA LEU A 38 3.59 0.20 -10.06
C LEU A 38 3.27 1.66 -9.75
N LEU A 39 2.84 1.93 -8.53
CA LEU A 39 2.47 3.29 -8.12
C LEU A 39 3.64 4.25 -8.25
N TYR A 40 4.80 3.86 -7.77
CA TYR A 40 5.96 4.74 -7.69
C TYR A 40 6.90 4.62 -8.88
N GLY A 41 6.62 3.68 -9.80
CA GLY A 41 7.49 3.47 -10.95
C GLY A 41 8.88 3.02 -10.54
N ARG A 42 8.94 2.13 -9.57
CA ARG A 42 10.19 1.57 -9.07
C ARG A 42 10.16 0.06 -9.14
N ASP A 43 11.33 -0.54 -9.14
CA ASP A 43 11.47 -1.98 -9.09
C ASP A 43 10.92 -2.53 -7.77
N GLU A 44 10.23 -3.68 -7.84
CA GLU A 44 9.59 -4.27 -6.66
C GLU A 44 10.62 -4.63 -5.58
N LYS A 45 11.80 -5.07 -6.00
CA LYS A 45 12.89 -5.37 -5.07
C LYS A 45 13.32 -4.11 -4.30
N THR A 46 13.38 -2.98 -4.98
CA THR A 46 13.70 -1.70 -4.37
C THR A 46 12.63 -1.30 -3.34
N ILE A 47 11.36 -1.49 -3.70
CA ILE A 47 10.26 -1.20 -2.79
C ILE A 47 10.37 -2.06 -1.53
N ARG A 48 10.59 -3.37 -1.67
CA ARG A 48 10.71 -4.25 -0.51
C ARG A 48 11.88 -3.86 0.39
N LYS A 49 12.97 -3.42 -0.21
CA LYS A 49 14.12 -2.95 0.55
C LYS A 49 13.75 -1.75 1.42
N HIS A 50 13.02 -0.79 0.86
CA HIS A 50 12.56 0.38 1.61
C HIS A 50 11.57 0.00 2.70
N VAL A 51 10.62 -0.91 2.41
CA VAL A 51 9.66 -1.37 3.40
C VAL A 51 10.38 -2.01 4.58
N ASN A 52 11.32 -2.90 4.30
CA ASN A 52 12.07 -3.58 5.36
C ASN A 52 12.89 -2.58 6.18
N LYS A 53 13.43 -1.56 5.54
CA LYS A 53 14.22 -0.52 6.22
C LYS A 53 13.35 0.32 7.16
N ILE A 54 12.13 0.65 6.72
CA ILE A 54 11.18 1.39 7.56
C ILE A 54 10.94 0.64 8.87
N PHE A 55 10.71 -0.66 8.78
CA PHE A 55 10.46 -1.48 9.96
C PHE A 55 11.74 -1.68 10.80
N ALA A 56 12.87 -1.93 10.13
CA ALA A 56 14.13 -2.15 10.83
C ALA A 56 14.59 -0.90 11.59
N ASP A 57 14.33 0.27 11.05
CA ASP A 57 14.68 1.55 11.69
C ASP A 57 13.73 1.92 12.81
N GLY A 58 12.64 1.19 12.99
CA GLY A 58 11.64 1.51 14.00
C GLY A 58 10.75 2.69 13.64
N GLU A 59 10.76 3.12 12.39
CA GLU A 59 9.91 4.21 11.94
C GLU A 59 8.43 3.84 12.11
N LEU A 60 8.09 2.63 11.72
CA LEU A 60 6.74 2.07 11.88
C LEU A 60 6.88 0.63 12.38
N ASP A 61 5.89 0.17 13.12
CA ASP A 61 5.84 -1.19 13.61
C ASP A 61 5.31 -2.13 12.52
N ARG A 62 6.02 -3.23 12.27
CA ARG A 62 5.62 -4.16 11.20
C ARG A 62 4.26 -4.79 11.47
N GLU A 63 4.04 -5.25 12.69
CA GLU A 63 2.84 -6.03 13.01
C GLU A 63 1.55 -5.23 12.81
N SER A 64 1.53 -3.99 13.29
CA SER A 64 0.33 -3.16 13.20
C SER A 64 0.13 -2.52 11.81
N ASN A 65 1.13 -2.58 10.94
CA ASN A 65 1.08 -1.91 9.64
C ASN A 65 1.14 -2.87 8.46
N THR A 66 1.05 -4.18 8.72
CA THR A 66 1.11 -5.22 7.68
C THR A 66 -0.03 -6.20 7.90
N GLN A 67 -0.62 -6.65 6.80
CA GLN A 67 -1.65 -7.68 6.83
C GLN A 67 -1.42 -8.64 5.68
N LYS A 68 -1.53 -9.93 5.93
CA LYS A 68 -1.42 -10.93 4.86
C LYS A 68 -2.80 -11.24 4.33
N MET A 69 -2.92 -11.27 3.01
CA MET A 69 -4.19 -11.53 2.35
C MET A 69 -3.99 -12.54 1.22
N ARG A 70 -5.03 -13.34 0.97
CA ARG A 70 -5.02 -14.23 -0.16
C ARG A 70 -5.35 -13.46 -1.43
N VAL A 71 -4.60 -13.76 -2.50
CA VAL A 71 -4.79 -13.14 -3.80
C VAL A 71 -5.05 -14.24 -4.82
N ALA A 72 -6.04 -14.03 -5.69
CA ALA A 72 -6.39 -15.01 -6.71
C ALA A 72 -5.16 -15.34 -7.56
N GLY A 73 -4.95 -16.64 -7.82
CA GLY A 73 -3.84 -17.10 -8.64
C GLY A 73 -2.50 -17.18 -7.93
N VAL A 74 -2.46 -16.85 -6.64
CA VAL A 74 -1.23 -16.90 -5.84
C VAL A 74 -1.43 -17.91 -4.72
N THR A 75 -0.49 -18.87 -4.60
CA THR A 75 -0.63 -19.95 -3.61
C THR A 75 -0.36 -19.51 -2.19
N GLN A 76 0.57 -18.57 -2.00
CA GLN A 76 0.94 -18.07 -0.67
C GLN A 76 0.23 -16.76 -0.39
N PRO A 77 -0.16 -16.51 0.88
CA PRO A 77 -0.68 -15.18 1.23
C PRO A 77 0.34 -14.10 0.93
N VAL A 78 -0.15 -12.95 0.49
CA VAL A 78 0.69 -11.81 0.09
C VAL A 78 0.64 -10.76 1.20
N ALA A 79 1.78 -10.17 1.52
CA ALA A 79 1.85 -9.10 2.50
C ALA A 79 1.33 -7.79 1.86
N PHE A 80 0.42 -7.13 2.57
CA PHE A 80 -0.09 -5.82 2.21
C PHE A 80 0.26 -4.84 3.31
N TYR A 81 0.54 -3.61 2.93
CA TYR A 81 1.02 -2.56 3.82
C TYR A 81 0.04 -1.40 3.83
N ASN A 82 -0.17 -0.80 4.97
CA ASN A 82 -1.19 0.23 5.12
C ASN A 82 -0.71 1.59 4.60
N LEU A 83 -1.60 2.59 4.70
CA LEU A 83 -1.34 3.92 4.15
C LEU A 83 -0.08 4.55 4.72
N ASP A 84 0.20 4.36 6.01
CA ASP A 84 1.39 4.94 6.62
C ASP A 84 2.66 4.40 5.98
N VAL A 85 2.72 3.10 5.71
CA VAL A 85 3.88 2.49 5.04
C VAL A 85 3.96 3.00 3.60
N ILE A 86 2.83 3.05 2.91
CA ILE A 86 2.79 3.50 1.51
C ILE A 86 3.37 4.92 1.40
N ILE A 87 2.96 5.80 2.30
CA ILE A 87 3.43 7.19 2.30
C ILE A 87 4.92 7.25 2.63
N SER A 88 5.38 6.48 3.62
CA SER A 88 6.80 6.46 3.99
C SER A 88 7.67 5.98 2.84
N VAL A 89 7.21 4.95 2.10
CA VAL A 89 7.94 4.49 0.91
C VAL A 89 8.02 5.60 -0.12
N GLY A 90 6.92 6.32 -0.34
CA GLY A 90 6.87 7.43 -1.29
C GLY A 90 7.92 8.49 -0.99
N TYR A 91 8.10 8.83 0.28
CA TYR A 91 9.15 9.76 0.70
C TYR A 91 10.54 9.21 0.41
N ARG A 92 10.76 7.93 0.70
CA ARG A 92 12.08 7.33 0.53
C ARG A 92 12.50 7.24 -0.93
N VAL A 93 11.54 7.02 -1.83
CA VAL A 93 11.84 6.97 -3.27
C VAL A 93 11.66 8.33 -3.95
N ASN A 94 11.30 9.35 -3.18
CA ASN A 94 11.14 10.72 -3.67
C ASN A 94 10.17 10.79 -4.85
N SER A 95 9.02 10.13 -4.72
CA SER A 95 8.04 10.05 -5.79
C SER A 95 6.88 11.01 -5.53
N LYS A 96 6.51 11.77 -6.55
CA LYS A 96 5.35 12.67 -6.47
C LYS A 96 4.03 11.92 -6.52
N GLN A 97 4.05 10.68 -6.97
CA GLN A 97 2.83 9.85 -7.03
C GLN A 97 2.26 9.63 -5.64
N GLY A 98 3.10 9.64 -4.60
CA GLY A 98 2.63 9.49 -3.23
C GLY A 98 1.69 10.61 -2.81
N ILE A 99 1.89 11.83 -3.35
CA ILE A 99 1.02 12.95 -3.03
C ILE A 99 -0.38 12.72 -3.59
N ALA A 100 -0.47 12.32 -4.85
CA ALA A 100 -1.75 12.04 -5.50
C ALA A 100 -2.47 10.89 -4.81
N PHE A 101 -1.73 9.84 -4.48
CA PHE A 101 -2.31 8.66 -3.83
C PHE A 101 -2.85 9.03 -2.44
N ARG A 102 -2.08 9.80 -1.66
CA ARG A 102 -2.52 10.20 -0.32
C ARG A 102 -3.79 11.05 -0.38
N LYS A 103 -3.84 12.00 -1.32
CA LYS A 103 -5.05 12.83 -1.47
C LYS A 103 -6.25 11.98 -1.81
N TRP A 104 -6.09 11.05 -2.72
CA TRP A 104 -7.16 10.14 -3.10
C TRP A 104 -7.61 9.29 -1.91
N ALA A 105 -6.66 8.70 -1.19
CA ALA A 105 -6.98 7.86 -0.04
C ALA A 105 -7.73 8.65 1.02
N ASN A 106 -7.28 9.87 1.32
CA ASN A 106 -7.96 10.71 2.30
C ASN A 106 -9.38 11.05 1.88
N SER A 107 -9.60 11.23 0.57
CA SER A 107 -10.94 11.59 0.08
C SER A 107 -11.94 10.43 0.23
N ILE A 108 -11.48 9.19 0.06
CA ILE A 108 -12.39 8.04 0.16
C ILE A 108 -12.54 7.52 1.58
N LEU A 109 -11.65 7.91 2.49
CA LEU A 109 -11.70 7.45 3.88
C LEU A 109 -12.52 8.36 4.78
N LYS A 110 -13.04 9.45 4.27
CA LYS A 110 -13.88 10.37 5.05
C LYS A 110 -15.28 9.85 5.24
#